data_4d259fb5972269b91f79e0780c3e9c57
#
_entry.id   4d259fb5972269b91f79e0780c3e9c57
#
_cell.length_a   1.000
_cell.length_b   1.000
_cell.length_c   1.000
_cell.angle_alpha   90.00
_cell.angle_beta   90.00
_cell.angle_gamma   90.00
#
_symmetry.space_group_name_H-M   'P 1'
#
loop_
_entity.id
_entity.type
_entity.pdbx_description
1 polymer ?
#
loop_
_entity_poly.entity_id
_entity_poly.type
_entity_poly.pdbx_seq_one_letter_code
_entity_poly.pdbx_strand_id
1 'polypeptide(L)'
;MAYIKAPIPSEVYHLTQQDKLDDILNDGKIRRFGDTECWFCESLEKMKAYMEQTVLCEGKAYYGVGGQLCHYPKFEPDKHIILKLTPCRREGNWYRWNQEIPLNSPPELVQAAAEFSKLKIGYRGDLAFKDAETINVAEFLHGRVVRQRVQTASELWERLSEKIEQNWQTYQRALYERSPGVLIGTADEIAATATCYSEFLCSGSDLSRRDISYLLQFENPLEVLRDRWVLDQSTEQGTRFLGMLESLRSEGHAEQDYPLDEAYAQIQKNEMSMQF
;
A
#
# COMPACT_ATOMS: atom_id res chain seq x y z
N MET A 1 -5.44 8.55 32.77
CA MET A 1 -4.01 8.39 32.51
C MET A 1 -3.47 9.73 32.07
N ALA A 2 -2.44 10.25 32.72
CA ALA A 2 -1.80 11.48 32.30
C ALA A 2 -0.78 11.16 31.18
N TYR A 3 -0.83 11.93 30.10
CA TYR A 3 0.13 11.87 29.02
C TYR A 3 1.11 13.03 29.12
N ILE A 4 2.39 12.78 28.92
CA ILE A 4 3.41 13.81 28.84
C ILE A 4 3.65 14.11 27.37
N LYS A 5 3.58 15.40 26.98
CA LYS A 5 3.94 15.83 25.62
C LYS A 5 5.38 15.43 25.31
N ALA A 6 5.58 14.91 24.12
CA ALA A 6 6.89 14.52 23.62
C ALA A 6 7.27 15.36 22.38
N PRO A 7 8.57 15.58 22.14
CA PRO A 7 9.03 16.21 20.91
C PRO A 7 8.68 15.34 19.71
N ILE A 8 8.56 15.98 18.55
CA ILE A 8 8.30 15.28 17.28
C ILE A 8 9.54 14.44 16.93
N PRO A 9 9.43 13.10 16.83
CA PRO A 9 10.54 12.26 16.40
C PRO A 9 10.85 12.49 14.92
N SER A 10 12.12 12.41 14.55
CA SER A 10 12.53 12.47 13.14
C SER A 10 12.11 11.23 12.36
N GLU A 11 12.10 10.08 13.03
CA GLU A 11 11.70 8.78 12.51
C GLU A 11 11.06 7.94 13.62
N VAL A 12 10.20 7.01 13.23
CA VAL A 12 9.57 6.04 14.13
C VAL A 12 9.53 4.66 13.50
N TYR A 13 9.45 3.64 14.34
CA TYR A 13 9.43 2.23 13.96
C TYR A 13 8.12 1.59 14.41
N HIS A 14 7.47 0.88 13.50
CA HIS A 14 6.19 0.21 13.72
C HIS A 14 6.28 -1.24 13.29
N LEU A 15 5.99 -2.17 14.20
CA LEU A 15 5.87 -3.60 13.89
C LEU A 15 4.44 -3.86 13.41
N THR A 16 4.29 -4.44 12.23
CA THR A 16 2.99 -4.79 11.66
C THR A 16 3.03 -6.14 10.95
N GLN A 17 1.87 -6.68 10.61
CA GLN A 17 1.77 -7.87 9.76
C GLN A 17 2.08 -7.51 8.31
N GLN A 18 2.71 -8.44 7.58
CA GLN A 18 3.12 -8.21 6.20
C GLN A 18 1.92 -8.03 5.25
N ASP A 19 0.79 -8.70 5.53
CA ASP A 19 -0.45 -8.55 4.76
C ASP A 19 -1.11 -7.17 4.89
N LYS A 20 -0.75 -6.38 5.93
CA LYS A 20 -1.23 -5.01 6.11
C LYS A 20 -0.35 -3.95 5.44
N LEU A 21 0.79 -4.36 4.89
CA LEU A 21 1.75 -3.41 4.33
C LEU A 21 1.13 -2.57 3.20
N ASP A 22 0.48 -3.22 2.24
CA ASP A 22 -0.12 -2.53 1.09
C ASP A 22 -1.24 -1.57 1.51
N ASP A 23 -2.09 -1.95 2.46
CA ASP A 23 -3.13 -1.08 3.00
C ASP A 23 -2.54 0.18 3.65
N ILE A 24 -1.48 0.02 4.46
CA ILE A 24 -0.77 1.12 5.12
C ILE A 24 -0.14 2.07 4.10
N LEU A 25 0.48 1.50 3.07
CA LEU A 25 1.16 2.29 2.03
C LEU A 25 0.18 3.00 1.10
N ASN A 26 -0.97 2.39 0.79
CA ASN A 26 -2.04 3.02 0.03
C ASN A 26 -2.65 4.19 0.80
N ASP A 27 -2.92 4.01 2.10
CA ASP A 27 -3.45 5.07 2.95
C ASP A 27 -2.45 6.19 3.22
N GLY A 28 -1.14 5.92 3.12
CA GLY A 28 -0.08 6.82 3.57
C GLY A 28 -0.15 7.15 5.06
N LYS A 29 -0.79 6.28 5.84
CA LYS A 29 -1.07 6.50 7.28
C LYS A 29 -1.02 5.18 8.06
N ILE A 30 -0.57 5.28 9.31
CA ILE A 30 -0.86 4.25 10.32
C ILE A 30 -2.17 4.64 11.00
N ARG A 31 -3.18 3.78 10.87
CA ARG A 31 -4.48 3.99 11.50
C ARG A 31 -4.48 3.50 12.95
N ARG A 32 -5.23 4.19 13.78
CA ARG A 32 -5.50 3.76 15.17
C ARG A 32 -6.35 2.49 15.15
N PHE A 33 -6.08 1.62 16.10
CA PHE A 33 -6.88 0.42 16.29
C PHE A 33 -7.37 0.36 17.75
N GLY A 34 -8.62 0.80 17.96
CA GLY A 34 -9.29 0.73 19.26
C GLY A 34 -8.79 1.73 20.32
N ASP A 35 -7.68 2.41 20.10
CA ASP A 35 -7.10 3.44 20.96
C ASP A 35 -7.25 4.84 20.39
N THR A 36 -6.96 5.87 21.19
CA THR A 36 -6.89 7.25 20.74
C THR A 36 -5.54 7.57 20.08
N GLU A 37 -4.52 6.74 20.32
CA GLU A 37 -3.14 6.91 19.86
C GLU A 37 -2.68 5.72 19.01
N CYS A 38 -1.78 5.99 18.05
CA CYS A 38 -0.88 5.01 17.44
C CYS A 38 0.43 4.96 18.20
N TRP A 39 0.98 3.77 18.44
CA TRP A 39 2.18 3.58 19.26
C TRP A 39 3.36 3.07 18.44
N PHE A 40 4.54 3.70 18.66
CA PHE A 40 5.75 3.47 17.89
C PHE A 40 6.96 3.30 18.80
N CYS A 41 8.04 2.71 18.29
CA CYS A 41 9.36 2.80 18.88
C CYS A 41 10.16 3.93 18.20
N GLU A 42 11.04 4.62 18.94
CA GLU A 42 11.83 5.73 18.41
C GLU A 42 13.17 5.28 17.82
N SER A 43 13.56 4.02 18.06
CA SER A 43 14.78 3.45 17.51
C SER A 43 14.65 1.92 17.34
N LEU A 44 15.57 1.33 16.58
CA LEU A 44 15.65 -0.12 16.42
C LEU A 44 16.02 -0.84 17.73
N GLU A 45 16.83 -0.22 18.58
CA GLU A 45 17.18 -0.76 19.90
C GLU A 45 15.92 -0.85 20.78
N LYS A 46 15.08 0.21 20.77
CA LYS A 46 13.78 0.19 21.48
C LYS A 46 12.82 -0.80 20.86
N MET A 47 12.81 -0.95 19.53
CA MET A 47 12.01 -1.96 18.84
C MET A 47 12.43 -3.38 19.24
N LYS A 48 13.73 -3.65 19.28
CA LYS A 48 14.27 -4.95 19.72
C LYS A 48 13.87 -5.25 21.16
N ALA A 49 14.11 -4.29 22.07
CA ALA A 49 13.73 -4.43 23.48
C ALA A 49 12.22 -4.64 23.64
N TYR A 50 11.39 -3.91 22.88
CA TYR A 50 9.95 -4.11 22.87
C TYR A 50 9.58 -5.54 22.43
N MET A 51 10.14 -6.02 21.33
CA MET A 51 9.87 -7.38 20.84
C MET A 51 10.27 -8.43 21.87
N GLU A 52 11.46 -8.32 22.45
CA GLU A 52 11.99 -9.24 23.48
C GLU A 52 11.15 -9.26 24.75
N GLN A 53 10.56 -8.12 25.13
CA GLN A 53 9.71 -7.99 26.32
C GLN A 53 8.24 -8.32 26.08
N THR A 54 7.81 -8.42 24.83
CA THR A 54 6.40 -8.58 24.45
C THR A 54 6.20 -9.73 23.47
N VAL A 55 6.18 -9.42 22.18
CA VAL A 55 5.72 -10.36 21.13
C VAL A 55 6.53 -11.66 21.04
N LEU A 56 7.78 -11.67 21.46
CA LEU A 56 8.63 -12.87 21.51
C LEU A 56 8.41 -13.70 22.78
N CYS A 57 7.63 -13.20 23.75
CA CYS A 57 7.33 -13.90 24.99
C CYS A 57 6.02 -14.70 24.82
N GLU A 58 6.07 -15.84 24.14
CA GLU A 58 4.90 -16.73 24.00
C GLU A 58 4.26 -17.03 25.37
N GLY A 59 2.93 -16.90 25.46
CA GLY A 59 2.17 -17.14 26.69
C GLY A 59 2.24 -16.01 27.73
N LYS A 60 3.08 -14.96 27.56
CA LYS A 60 3.10 -13.80 28.46
C LYS A 60 1.76 -13.07 28.39
N ALA A 61 1.19 -12.78 29.55
CA ALA A 61 -0.05 -12.01 29.64
C ALA A 61 0.15 -10.53 29.25
N TYR A 62 -0.82 -9.95 28.56
CA TYR A 62 -0.93 -8.52 28.30
C TYR A 62 -2.39 -8.07 28.29
N TYR A 63 -2.61 -6.77 28.45
CA TYR A 63 -3.95 -6.21 28.35
C TYR A 63 -4.17 -5.65 26.93
N GLY A 64 -5.13 -6.23 26.22
CA GLY A 64 -5.58 -5.78 24.92
C GLY A 64 -6.49 -4.56 25.00
N VAL A 65 -6.98 -4.13 23.84
CA VAL A 65 -7.96 -3.05 23.72
C VAL A 65 -9.20 -3.37 24.54
N GLY A 66 -9.67 -2.37 25.34
CA GLY A 66 -10.81 -2.58 26.25
C GLY A 66 -10.48 -3.29 27.57
N GLY A 67 -9.19 -3.49 27.87
CA GLY A 67 -8.75 -4.05 29.15
C GLY A 67 -8.93 -5.57 29.28
N GLN A 68 -9.08 -6.28 28.16
CA GLN A 68 -9.13 -7.74 28.16
C GLN A 68 -7.74 -8.32 28.42
N LEU A 69 -7.67 -9.34 29.29
CA LEU A 69 -6.44 -10.11 29.49
C LEU A 69 -6.23 -11.05 28.30
N CYS A 70 -5.14 -10.84 27.60
CA CYS A 70 -4.71 -11.64 26.45
C CYS A 70 -3.33 -12.26 26.72
N HIS A 71 -2.95 -13.24 25.91
CA HIS A 71 -1.62 -13.84 25.96
C HIS A 71 -0.98 -13.76 24.58
N TYR A 72 0.33 -13.47 24.54
CA TYR A 72 1.07 -13.43 23.28
C TYR A 72 1.07 -14.83 22.65
N PRO A 73 0.63 -14.97 21.39
CA PRO A 73 0.75 -16.22 20.64
C PRO A 73 2.22 -16.44 20.26
N LYS A 74 2.51 -17.62 19.71
CA LYS A 74 3.81 -17.86 19.07
C LYS A 74 4.05 -16.82 17.97
N PHE A 75 5.18 -16.12 18.08
CA PHE A 75 5.55 -15.11 17.10
C PHE A 75 6.08 -15.75 15.82
N GLU A 76 5.58 -15.31 14.68
CA GLU A 76 5.98 -15.77 13.35
C GLU A 76 6.72 -14.62 12.62
N PRO A 77 8.07 -14.59 12.63
CA PRO A 77 8.84 -13.50 12.04
C PRO A 77 8.53 -13.24 10.57
N ASP A 78 8.29 -14.31 9.79
CA ASP A 78 8.05 -14.24 8.34
C ASP A 78 6.70 -13.61 7.98
N LYS A 79 5.79 -13.52 8.94
CA LYS A 79 4.47 -12.85 8.77
C LYS A 79 4.50 -11.38 9.20
N HIS A 80 5.64 -10.90 9.69
CA HIS A 80 5.75 -9.56 10.24
C HIS A 80 6.84 -8.75 9.55
N ILE A 81 6.66 -7.43 9.56
CA ILE A 81 7.61 -6.47 9.03
C ILE A 81 7.72 -5.27 9.98
N ILE A 82 8.90 -4.70 10.08
CA ILE A 82 9.09 -3.42 10.77
C ILE A 82 9.08 -2.32 9.72
N LEU A 83 8.21 -1.33 9.89
CA LEU A 83 8.19 -0.10 9.11
C LEU A 83 9.00 0.96 9.84
N LYS A 84 10.02 1.49 9.18
CA LYS A 84 10.65 2.75 9.55
C LYS A 84 9.92 3.85 8.80
N LEU A 85 9.33 4.81 9.51
CA LEU A 85 8.49 5.86 8.95
C LEU A 85 9.08 7.23 9.26
N THR A 86 9.06 8.12 8.29
CA THR A 86 9.31 9.55 8.49
C THR A 86 7.96 10.26 8.63
N PRO A 87 7.59 10.70 9.85
CA PRO A 87 6.29 11.35 10.07
C PRO A 87 6.15 12.66 9.30
N CYS A 88 4.93 12.94 8.81
CA CYS A 88 4.59 14.28 8.38
C CYS A 88 4.66 15.21 9.58
N ARG A 89 5.40 16.33 9.47
CA ARG A 89 5.53 17.33 10.56
C ARG A 89 4.21 18.07 10.73
N ARG A 90 3.35 17.56 11.60
CA ARG A 90 2.19 18.29 12.13
C ARG A 90 2.40 18.47 13.62
N GLU A 91 2.18 19.69 14.10
CA GLU A 91 2.40 20.05 15.50
C GLU A 91 1.54 19.24 16.47
N GLY A 92 2.14 18.87 17.59
CA GLY A 92 1.41 18.85 18.86
C GLY A 92 0.81 17.54 19.35
N ASN A 93 0.86 16.43 18.61
CA ASN A 93 0.13 15.21 18.99
C ASN A 93 1.02 14.04 19.46
N TRP A 94 2.28 14.31 19.82
CA TRP A 94 3.18 13.28 20.32
C TRP A 94 3.18 13.25 21.84
N TYR A 95 3.05 12.05 22.40
CA TYR A 95 2.90 11.83 23.83
C TYR A 95 3.67 10.60 24.28
N ARG A 96 4.09 10.62 25.55
CA ARG A 96 4.53 9.46 26.31
C ARG A 96 3.54 9.19 27.41
N TRP A 97 3.36 7.95 27.74
CA TRP A 97 2.59 7.59 28.91
C TRP A 97 3.44 7.86 30.17
N ASN A 98 2.91 8.57 31.16
CA ASN A 98 3.66 8.95 32.35
C ASN A 98 3.69 7.90 33.46
N GLN A 99 3.23 6.67 33.19
CA GLN A 99 3.18 5.56 34.14
C GLN A 99 2.18 5.76 35.30
N GLU A 100 1.34 6.77 35.31
CA GLU A 100 0.28 6.91 36.28
C GLU A 100 -0.81 5.86 35.98
N ILE A 101 -0.84 4.85 36.79
CA ILE A 101 -1.86 3.80 36.79
C ILE A 101 -2.71 3.94 38.05
N PRO A 102 -4.00 3.52 37.99
CA PRO A 102 -4.85 3.57 39.17
C PRO A 102 -4.22 2.84 40.35
N LEU A 103 -4.33 3.42 41.53
CA LEU A 103 -4.02 2.73 42.78
C LEU A 103 -4.83 1.44 42.83
N ASN A 104 -4.22 0.33 43.13
CA ASN A 104 -4.79 -1.03 43.13
C ASN A 104 -4.81 -1.75 41.76
N SER A 105 -4.09 -1.25 40.76
CA SER A 105 -3.90 -2.02 39.52
C SER A 105 -3.09 -3.30 39.80
N PRO A 106 -3.35 -4.39 39.05
CA PRO A 106 -2.56 -5.63 39.17
C PRO A 106 -1.07 -5.35 38.91
N PRO A 107 -0.15 -6.05 39.64
CA PRO A 107 1.30 -5.82 39.48
C PRO A 107 1.79 -6.01 38.04
N GLU A 108 1.21 -6.96 37.31
CA GLU A 108 1.55 -7.21 35.89
C GLU A 108 1.20 -5.97 35.02
N LEU A 109 0.08 -5.31 35.29
CA LEU A 109 -0.30 -4.08 34.58
C LEU A 109 0.67 -2.94 34.91
N VAL A 110 1.08 -2.82 36.17
CA VAL A 110 2.08 -1.81 36.59
C VAL A 110 3.39 -2.02 35.87
N GLN A 111 3.86 -3.25 35.80
CA GLN A 111 5.10 -3.60 35.12
C GLN A 111 4.99 -3.37 33.61
N ALA A 112 3.93 -3.85 32.97
CA ALA A 112 3.71 -3.67 31.53
C ALA A 112 3.63 -2.19 31.15
N ALA A 113 2.98 -1.36 31.98
CA ALA A 113 2.91 0.06 31.79
C ALA A 113 4.29 0.75 31.88
N ALA A 114 5.11 0.35 32.84
CA ALA A 114 6.45 0.87 33.03
C ALA A 114 7.37 0.51 31.86
N GLU A 115 7.31 -0.70 31.37
CA GLU A 115 8.06 -1.17 30.20
C GLU A 115 7.60 -0.43 28.93
N PHE A 116 6.30 -0.34 28.72
CA PHE A 116 5.70 0.31 27.55
C PHE A 116 6.09 1.80 27.46
N SER A 117 6.00 2.54 28.56
CA SER A 117 6.28 3.97 28.57
C SER A 117 7.74 4.32 28.31
N LYS A 118 8.69 3.40 28.53
CA LYS A 118 10.10 3.56 28.20
C LYS A 118 10.40 3.29 26.72
N LEU A 119 9.68 2.36 26.11
CA LEU A 119 9.97 1.84 24.78
C LEU A 119 9.14 2.51 23.70
N LYS A 120 7.95 3.02 24.04
CA LYS A 120 6.98 3.54 23.08
C LYS A 120 6.78 5.05 23.19
N ILE A 121 6.49 5.64 22.03
CA ILE A 121 5.96 6.99 21.89
C ILE A 121 4.62 6.90 21.15
N GLY A 122 3.63 7.66 21.58
CA GLY A 122 2.29 7.69 21.00
C GLY A 122 2.05 8.91 20.14
N TYR A 123 1.33 8.76 19.07
CA TYR A 123 0.77 9.84 18.27
C TYR A 123 -0.75 9.81 18.36
N ARG A 124 -1.35 10.93 18.79
CA ARG A 124 -2.81 11.07 18.91
C ARG A 124 -3.42 11.30 17.55
N GLY A 125 -4.21 10.35 17.09
CA GLY A 125 -4.79 10.31 15.77
C GLY A 125 -4.10 9.29 14.85
N ASP A 126 -4.46 9.31 13.58
CA ASP A 126 -3.83 8.50 12.54
C ASP A 126 -2.54 9.18 12.09
N LEU A 127 -1.42 8.46 12.10
CA LEU A 127 -0.12 9.01 11.75
C LEU A 127 0.10 8.99 10.24
N ALA A 128 0.08 10.16 9.60
CA ALA A 128 0.53 10.31 8.22
C ALA A 128 2.06 10.35 8.16
N PHE A 129 2.64 9.72 7.15
CA PHE A 129 4.07 9.69 6.89
C PHE A 129 4.37 10.10 5.45
N LYS A 130 5.57 10.61 5.22
CA LYS A 130 6.04 11.05 3.89
C LYS A 130 7.03 10.08 3.26
N ASP A 131 7.63 9.20 4.05
CA ASP A 131 8.61 8.22 3.59
C ASP A 131 8.54 6.97 4.46
N ALA A 132 8.78 5.81 3.85
CA ALA A 132 8.74 4.51 4.51
C ALA A 132 9.88 3.61 4.03
N GLU A 133 10.51 2.90 4.96
CA GLU A 133 11.41 1.79 4.69
C GLU A 133 10.86 0.54 5.39
N THR A 134 10.98 -0.60 4.76
CA THR A 134 10.70 -1.90 5.39
C THR A 134 11.99 -2.51 5.92
N ILE A 135 11.88 -3.21 7.05
CA ILE A 135 12.97 -3.98 7.65
C ILE A 135 12.45 -5.39 7.87
N ASN A 136 13.17 -6.37 7.32
CA ASN A 136 12.83 -7.78 7.48
C ASN A 136 13.01 -8.20 8.94
N VAL A 137 11.96 -8.74 9.55
CA VAL A 137 11.94 -9.10 10.97
C VAL A 137 12.82 -10.31 11.27
N ALA A 138 12.82 -11.33 10.42
CA ALA A 138 13.63 -12.52 10.63
C ALA A 138 15.12 -12.16 10.63
N GLU A 139 15.57 -11.37 9.64
CA GLU A 139 16.93 -10.87 9.57
C GLU A 139 17.30 -9.97 10.77
N PHE A 140 16.37 -9.11 11.18
CA PHE A 140 16.54 -8.22 12.33
C PHE A 140 16.73 -8.99 13.64
N LEU A 141 15.99 -10.06 13.86
CA LEU A 141 16.14 -10.93 15.02
C LEU A 141 17.50 -11.66 15.03
N HIS A 142 18.06 -11.93 13.86
CA HIS A 142 19.41 -12.48 13.68
C HIS A 142 20.52 -11.40 13.71
N GLY A 143 20.20 -10.17 14.06
CA GLY A 143 21.16 -9.06 14.19
C GLY A 143 21.55 -8.41 12.88
N ARG A 144 20.84 -8.69 11.77
CA ARG A 144 21.06 -8.08 10.46
C ARG A 144 19.95 -7.11 10.12
N VAL A 145 20.29 -5.87 9.82
CA VAL A 145 19.30 -4.86 9.44
C VAL A 145 19.27 -4.74 7.90
N VAL A 146 18.38 -5.49 7.29
CA VAL A 146 18.12 -5.41 5.84
C VAL A 146 16.97 -4.43 5.63
N ARG A 147 17.27 -3.26 5.05
CA ARG A 147 16.31 -2.19 4.76
C ARG A 147 15.98 -2.17 3.28
N GLN A 148 14.71 -1.96 2.98
CA GLN A 148 14.24 -1.72 1.62
C GLN A 148 13.36 -0.48 1.63
N ARG A 149 13.74 0.55 0.85
CA ARG A 149 12.90 1.73 0.67
C ARG A 149 11.63 1.33 -0.06
N VAL A 150 10.51 1.82 0.41
CA VAL A 150 9.21 1.58 -0.21
C VAL A 150 8.78 2.87 -0.90
N GLN A 151 8.51 2.78 -2.20
CA GLN A 151 7.96 3.90 -2.94
C GLN A 151 6.54 4.20 -2.44
N THR A 152 6.26 5.47 -2.17
CA THR A 152 4.92 5.94 -1.79
C THR A 152 3.97 5.86 -2.99
N ALA A 153 2.67 5.87 -2.73
CA ALA A 153 1.67 5.92 -3.81
C ALA A 153 1.88 7.15 -4.71
N SER A 154 2.26 8.30 -4.14
CA SER A 154 2.56 9.52 -4.91
C SER A 154 3.75 9.36 -5.84
N GLU A 155 4.87 8.79 -5.37
CA GLU A 155 6.06 8.55 -6.22
C GLU A 155 5.77 7.55 -7.34
N LEU A 156 4.99 6.53 -7.05
CA LEU A 156 4.57 5.56 -8.07
C LEU A 156 3.62 6.20 -9.08
N TRP A 157 2.70 7.04 -8.62
CA TRP A 157 1.78 7.79 -9.48
C TRP A 157 2.53 8.74 -10.44
N GLU A 158 3.49 9.50 -9.94
CA GLU A 158 4.33 10.37 -10.78
C GLU A 158 5.01 9.57 -11.89
N ARG A 159 5.63 8.44 -11.55
CA ARG A 159 6.29 7.55 -12.53
C ARG A 159 5.31 6.97 -13.55
N LEU A 160 4.12 6.53 -13.11
CA LEU A 160 3.12 6.00 -14.02
C LEU A 160 2.58 7.09 -14.94
N SER A 161 2.31 8.28 -14.39
CA SER A 161 1.82 9.42 -15.16
C SER A 161 2.82 9.84 -16.26
N GLU A 162 4.10 9.93 -15.90
CA GLU A 162 5.16 10.22 -16.89
C GLU A 162 5.22 9.13 -17.97
N LYS A 163 5.11 7.86 -17.60
CA LYS A 163 5.16 6.74 -18.54
C LYS A 163 3.96 6.74 -19.48
N ILE A 164 2.76 6.93 -18.98
CA ILE A 164 1.53 7.03 -19.77
C ILE A 164 1.59 8.24 -20.72
N GLU A 165 2.06 9.39 -20.24
CA GLU A 165 2.25 10.57 -21.06
C GLU A 165 3.25 10.33 -22.21
N GLN A 166 4.38 9.68 -21.94
CA GLN A 166 5.35 9.30 -22.95
C GLN A 166 4.78 8.32 -23.97
N ASN A 167 3.99 7.32 -23.52
CA ASN A 167 3.31 6.39 -24.42
C ASN A 167 2.32 7.13 -25.32
N TRP A 168 1.54 8.05 -24.76
CA TRP A 168 0.57 8.86 -25.51
C TRP A 168 1.24 9.72 -26.56
N GLN A 169 2.31 10.45 -26.21
CA GLN A 169 3.07 11.26 -27.16
C GLN A 169 3.73 10.43 -28.26
N THR A 170 4.21 9.24 -27.93
CA THR A 170 4.79 8.32 -28.91
C THR A 170 3.70 7.80 -29.86
N TYR A 171 2.53 7.42 -29.33
CA TYR A 171 1.39 7.02 -30.13
C TYR A 171 0.93 8.13 -31.07
N GLN A 172 0.76 9.37 -30.58
CA GLN A 172 0.39 10.51 -31.41
C GLN A 172 1.38 10.74 -32.55
N ARG A 173 2.68 10.70 -32.27
CA ARG A 173 3.71 10.85 -33.32
C ARG A 173 3.56 9.77 -34.39
N ALA A 174 3.36 8.52 -33.99
CA ALA A 174 3.14 7.43 -34.94
C ALA A 174 1.89 7.62 -35.80
N LEU A 175 0.83 8.27 -35.29
CA LEU A 175 -0.37 8.59 -36.09
C LEU A 175 -0.08 9.59 -37.20
N TYR A 176 0.77 10.60 -36.97
CA TYR A 176 1.13 11.58 -38.00
C TYR A 176 1.88 10.96 -39.18
N GLU A 177 2.52 9.83 -38.98
CA GLU A 177 3.25 9.12 -40.03
C GLU A 177 2.37 8.15 -40.87
N ARG A 178 1.13 7.88 -40.39
CA ARG A 178 0.19 6.96 -41.04
C ARG A 178 -0.53 7.65 -42.22
N SER A 179 -0.79 6.88 -43.29
CA SER A 179 -1.60 7.37 -44.40
C SER A 179 -3.08 7.53 -43.98
N PRO A 180 -3.85 8.42 -44.64
CA PRO A 180 -5.27 8.63 -44.34
C PRO A 180 -6.09 7.33 -44.35
N GLY A 181 -5.82 6.42 -45.27
CA GLY A 181 -6.52 5.13 -45.36
C GLY A 181 -6.27 4.24 -44.13
N VAL A 182 -5.03 4.25 -43.61
CA VAL A 182 -4.70 3.51 -42.39
C VAL A 182 -5.38 4.16 -41.18
N LEU A 183 -5.39 5.49 -41.09
CA LEU A 183 -6.08 6.20 -39.99
C LEU A 183 -7.58 5.90 -39.94
N ILE A 184 -8.25 5.84 -41.11
CA ILE A 184 -9.65 5.45 -41.18
C ILE A 184 -9.83 3.99 -40.73
N GLY A 185 -8.99 3.08 -41.18
CA GLY A 185 -9.06 1.65 -40.79
C GLY A 185 -8.75 1.38 -39.32
N THR A 186 -8.09 2.31 -38.62
CA THR A 186 -7.74 2.19 -37.20
C THR A 186 -8.47 3.21 -36.32
N ALA A 187 -9.58 3.78 -36.79
CA ALA A 187 -10.32 4.83 -36.07
C ALA A 187 -10.80 4.37 -34.68
N ASP A 188 -11.26 3.14 -34.55
CA ASP A 188 -11.73 2.58 -33.26
C ASP A 188 -10.56 2.40 -32.26
N GLU A 189 -9.40 1.97 -32.73
CA GLU A 189 -8.19 1.89 -31.92
C GLU A 189 -7.76 3.30 -31.43
N ILE A 190 -7.80 4.28 -32.31
CA ILE A 190 -7.48 5.67 -31.97
C ILE A 190 -8.44 6.20 -30.91
N ALA A 191 -9.74 5.98 -31.10
CA ALA A 191 -10.76 6.38 -30.15
C ALA A 191 -10.59 5.68 -28.78
N ALA A 192 -10.34 4.37 -28.77
CA ALA A 192 -10.09 3.61 -27.56
C ALA A 192 -8.84 4.11 -26.81
N THR A 193 -7.73 4.35 -27.52
CA THR A 193 -6.49 4.87 -26.91
C THR A 193 -6.70 6.25 -26.29
N ALA A 194 -7.36 7.16 -27.00
CA ALA A 194 -7.67 8.51 -26.52
C ALA A 194 -8.61 8.45 -25.29
N THR A 195 -9.58 7.55 -25.30
CA THR A 195 -10.48 7.35 -24.16
C THR A 195 -9.73 6.83 -22.94
N CYS A 196 -8.91 5.79 -23.10
CA CYS A 196 -8.08 5.25 -21.98
C CYS A 196 -7.16 6.32 -21.39
N TYR A 197 -6.51 7.12 -22.23
CA TYR A 197 -5.67 8.23 -21.76
C TYR A 197 -6.49 9.28 -21.00
N SER A 198 -7.64 9.69 -21.52
CA SER A 198 -8.53 10.65 -20.85
C SER A 198 -9.06 10.13 -19.51
N GLU A 199 -9.53 8.88 -19.46
CA GLU A 199 -10.00 8.23 -18.23
C GLU A 199 -8.87 8.08 -17.21
N PHE A 200 -7.66 7.77 -17.64
CA PHE A 200 -6.49 7.74 -16.76
C PHE A 200 -6.24 9.11 -16.12
N LEU A 201 -6.32 10.20 -16.89
CA LEU A 201 -6.14 11.55 -16.35
C LEU A 201 -7.26 11.94 -15.37
N CYS A 202 -8.50 11.49 -15.61
CA CYS A 202 -9.66 11.83 -14.78
C CYS A 202 -9.72 10.98 -13.48
N SER A 203 -9.48 9.67 -13.60
CA SER A 203 -9.70 8.69 -12.54
C SER A 203 -8.42 8.17 -11.90
N GLY A 204 -7.27 8.52 -12.44
CA GLY A 204 -5.99 7.96 -12.02
C GLY A 204 -5.57 8.31 -10.60
N SER A 205 -6.07 9.44 -10.05
CA SER A 205 -5.85 9.79 -8.63
C SER A 205 -6.48 8.79 -7.65
N ASP A 206 -7.44 7.99 -8.11
CA ASP A 206 -8.18 7.02 -7.30
C ASP A 206 -7.54 5.62 -7.36
N LEU A 207 -6.48 5.46 -8.18
CA LEU A 207 -5.76 4.20 -8.28
C LEU A 207 -5.04 3.87 -6.98
N SER A 208 -5.20 2.62 -6.54
CA SER A 208 -4.44 2.12 -5.41
C SER A 208 -2.95 1.96 -5.76
N ARG A 209 -2.08 1.98 -4.75
CA ARG A 209 -0.65 1.69 -4.93
C ARG A 209 -0.42 0.36 -5.64
N ARG A 210 -1.25 -0.64 -5.38
CA ARG A 210 -1.18 -1.97 -6.00
C ARG A 210 -1.47 -1.89 -7.50
N ASP A 211 -2.50 -1.14 -7.90
CA ASP A 211 -2.87 -0.96 -9.30
C ASP A 211 -1.79 -0.20 -10.07
N ILE A 212 -1.24 0.86 -9.48
CA ILE A 212 -0.13 1.62 -10.05
C ILE A 212 1.10 0.73 -10.23
N SER A 213 1.46 -0.05 -9.19
CA SER A 213 2.61 -0.97 -9.24
C SER A 213 2.43 -2.06 -10.30
N TYR A 214 1.19 -2.53 -10.49
CA TYR A 214 0.86 -3.50 -11.53
C TYR A 214 1.05 -2.89 -12.92
N LEU A 215 0.49 -1.71 -13.20
CA LEU A 215 0.62 -1.04 -14.49
C LEU A 215 2.08 -0.68 -14.82
N LEU A 216 2.89 -0.36 -13.82
CA LEU A 216 4.31 -0.07 -14.02
C LEU A 216 5.15 -1.28 -14.47
N GLN A 217 4.63 -2.50 -14.38
CA GLN A 217 5.32 -3.70 -14.87
C GLN A 217 5.35 -3.76 -16.41
N PHE A 218 4.35 -3.16 -17.08
CA PHE A 218 4.27 -3.17 -18.53
C PHE A 218 5.21 -2.13 -19.16
N GLU A 219 5.77 -2.42 -20.32
CA GLU A 219 6.56 -1.45 -21.08
C GLU A 219 5.65 -0.32 -21.60
N ASN A 220 4.49 -0.66 -22.11
CA ASN A 220 3.47 0.28 -22.60
C ASN A 220 2.11 0.07 -21.89
N PRO A 221 1.94 0.60 -20.66
CA PRO A 221 0.70 0.44 -19.93
C PRO A 221 -0.51 1.06 -20.63
N LEU A 222 -0.35 2.11 -21.45
CA LEU A 222 -1.45 2.70 -22.20
C LEU A 222 -1.99 1.74 -23.27
N GLU A 223 -1.13 1.01 -23.93
CA GLU A 223 -1.50 -0.01 -24.92
C GLU A 223 -2.27 -1.17 -24.27
N VAL A 224 -1.78 -1.67 -23.15
CA VAL A 224 -2.46 -2.73 -22.38
C VAL A 224 -3.85 -2.27 -21.93
N LEU A 225 -3.98 -1.03 -21.44
CA LEU A 225 -5.27 -0.45 -21.08
C LEU A 225 -6.21 -0.34 -22.28
N ARG A 226 -5.72 0.14 -23.43
CA ARG A 226 -6.47 0.22 -24.68
C ARG A 226 -6.99 -1.15 -25.11
N ASP A 227 -6.10 -2.13 -25.16
CA ASP A 227 -6.46 -3.47 -25.63
C ASP A 227 -7.52 -4.09 -24.74
N ARG A 228 -7.36 -3.97 -23.43
CA ARG A 228 -8.39 -4.43 -22.49
C ARG A 228 -9.69 -3.66 -22.58
N TRP A 229 -9.62 -2.34 -22.83
CA TRP A 229 -10.80 -1.51 -23.05
C TRP A 229 -11.63 -1.98 -24.25
N VAL A 230 -10.97 -2.34 -25.35
CA VAL A 230 -11.63 -2.87 -26.54
C VAL A 230 -12.28 -4.21 -26.26
N LEU A 231 -11.63 -5.05 -25.44
CA LEU A 231 -12.14 -6.37 -25.07
C LEU A 231 -13.37 -6.29 -24.14
N ASP A 232 -13.41 -5.32 -23.23
CA ASP A 232 -14.47 -5.18 -22.24
C ASP A 232 -15.56 -4.21 -22.71
N GLN A 233 -16.33 -4.60 -23.73
CA GLN A 233 -17.38 -3.76 -24.30
C GLN A 233 -18.68 -3.68 -23.47
N SER A 234 -18.79 -4.39 -22.34
CA SER A 234 -20.08 -4.66 -21.69
C SER A 234 -20.45 -3.74 -20.52
N THR A 235 -19.60 -2.81 -20.11
CA THR A 235 -19.82 -2.03 -18.87
C THR A 235 -20.10 -0.55 -19.10
N GLU A 236 -20.91 0.06 -18.22
CA GLU A 236 -21.20 1.49 -18.19
C GLU A 236 -19.92 2.34 -18.04
N GLN A 237 -19.85 3.45 -18.77
CA GLN A 237 -18.61 4.24 -18.94
C GLN A 237 -17.91 4.65 -17.63
N GLY A 238 -18.64 4.96 -16.57
CA GLY A 238 -18.05 5.48 -15.32
C GLY A 238 -17.34 4.44 -14.44
N THR A 239 -17.74 3.17 -14.53
CA THR A 239 -17.15 2.07 -13.75
C THR A 239 -16.17 1.23 -14.57
N ARG A 240 -16.15 1.43 -15.87
CA ARG A 240 -15.44 0.57 -16.83
C ARG A 240 -13.93 0.56 -16.61
N PHE A 241 -13.31 1.73 -16.40
CA PHE A 241 -11.85 1.82 -16.23
C PHE A 241 -11.36 1.07 -14.98
N LEU A 242 -11.97 1.34 -13.83
CA LEU A 242 -11.58 0.69 -12.57
C LEU A 242 -11.89 -0.81 -12.59
N GLY A 243 -13.05 -1.20 -13.15
CA GLY A 243 -13.43 -2.60 -13.31
C GLY A 243 -12.48 -3.36 -14.24
N MET A 244 -12.07 -2.73 -15.35
CA MET A 244 -11.08 -3.26 -16.27
C MET A 244 -9.72 -3.48 -15.56
N LEU A 245 -9.25 -2.50 -14.79
CA LEU A 245 -7.98 -2.57 -14.07
C LEU A 245 -8.02 -3.66 -13.00
N GLU A 246 -9.14 -3.81 -12.29
CA GLU A 246 -9.33 -4.88 -11.32
C GLU A 246 -9.29 -6.27 -11.98
N SER A 247 -9.92 -6.40 -13.17
CA SER A 247 -9.86 -7.63 -13.97
C SER A 247 -8.44 -7.97 -14.39
N LEU A 248 -7.69 -7.00 -14.94
CA LEU A 248 -6.27 -7.17 -15.29
C LEU A 248 -5.44 -7.66 -14.09
N ARG A 249 -5.61 -7.02 -12.95
CA ARG A 249 -4.89 -7.37 -11.73
C ARG A 249 -5.28 -8.75 -11.21
N SER A 250 -6.55 -9.14 -11.29
CA SER A 250 -7.03 -10.46 -10.85
C SER A 250 -6.53 -11.58 -11.73
N GLU A 251 -6.30 -11.32 -13.00
CA GLU A 251 -5.69 -12.27 -13.96
C GLU A 251 -4.20 -12.49 -13.66
N GLY A 252 -3.53 -11.54 -12.97
CA GLY A 252 -2.16 -11.71 -12.47
C GLY A 252 -1.07 -11.69 -13.53
N HIS A 253 -1.36 -11.20 -14.75
CA HIS A 253 -0.40 -11.18 -15.86
C HIS A 253 0.48 -9.93 -15.85
N ALA A 254 1.78 -10.10 -16.05
CA ALA A 254 2.69 -9.05 -16.48
C ALA A 254 2.73 -8.99 -18.03
N GLU A 255 3.34 -7.96 -18.61
CA GLU A 255 3.34 -7.74 -20.06
C GLU A 255 3.79 -8.99 -20.86
N GLN A 256 4.88 -9.60 -20.44
CA GLN A 256 5.44 -10.80 -21.08
C GLN A 256 4.55 -12.06 -21.00
N ASP A 257 3.60 -12.07 -20.08
CA ASP A 257 2.68 -13.17 -19.83
C ASP A 257 1.22 -12.83 -20.18
N TYR A 258 0.97 -11.60 -20.68
CA TYR A 258 -0.38 -11.14 -20.96
C TYR A 258 -0.92 -11.79 -22.24
N PRO A 259 -1.99 -12.65 -22.14
CA PRO A 259 -2.44 -13.48 -23.25
C PRO A 259 -3.40 -12.73 -24.19
N LEU A 260 -2.95 -11.61 -24.79
CA LEU A 260 -3.77 -10.80 -25.70
C LEU A 260 -4.31 -11.64 -26.88
N ASP A 261 -3.47 -12.47 -27.48
CA ASP A 261 -3.88 -13.30 -28.62
C ASP A 261 -4.95 -14.32 -28.24
N GLU A 262 -4.87 -14.91 -27.04
CA GLU A 262 -5.88 -15.84 -26.53
C GLU A 262 -7.20 -15.12 -26.21
N ALA A 263 -7.13 -13.91 -25.64
CA ALA A 263 -8.29 -13.09 -25.34
C ALA A 263 -9.04 -12.69 -26.63
N TYR A 264 -8.34 -12.26 -27.68
CA TYR A 264 -8.92 -11.98 -29.00
C TYR A 264 -9.55 -13.22 -29.64
N ALA A 265 -8.89 -14.39 -29.54
CA ALA A 265 -9.41 -15.64 -30.06
C ALA A 265 -10.71 -16.07 -29.34
N GLN A 266 -10.84 -15.78 -28.07
CA GLN A 266 -12.01 -16.13 -27.27
C GLN A 266 -13.23 -15.23 -27.60
N ILE A 267 -12.98 -13.95 -27.90
CA ILE A 267 -14.03 -13.01 -28.36
C ILE A 267 -14.57 -13.43 -29.71
N GLN A 268 -13.69 -13.73 -30.68
CA GLN A 268 -14.11 -14.19 -31.99
C GLN A 268 -14.94 -15.49 -31.90
N LYS A 269 -14.63 -16.40 -30.99
CA LYS A 269 -15.44 -17.60 -30.72
C LYS A 269 -16.81 -17.28 -30.16
N ASN A 270 -16.88 -16.31 -29.23
CA ASN A 270 -18.15 -15.91 -28.61
C ASN A 270 -19.05 -15.16 -29.59
N GLU A 271 -18.50 -14.30 -30.43
CA GLU A 271 -19.25 -13.61 -31.48
C GLU A 271 -19.81 -14.60 -32.53
N MET A 272 -19.03 -15.61 -32.93
CA MET A 272 -19.52 -16.67 -33.83
C MET A 272 -20.59 -17.54 -33.17
N SER A 273 -20.55 -17.74 -31.85
CA SER A 273 -21.56 -18.55 -31.13
C SER A 273 -22.88 -17.83 -30.91
N MET A 274 -22.92 -16.48 -31.00
CA MET A 274 -24.14 -15.67 -30.88
C MET A 274 -24.87 -15.45 -32.22
N GLN A 275 -24.29 -15.91 -33.33
CA GLN A 275 -24.88 -15.83 -34.68
C GLN A 275 -25.65 -17.10 -35.11
N PHE A 276 -25.82 -18.06 -34.23
CA PHE A 276 -26.61 -19.29 -34.44
C PHE A 276 -27.69 -19.36 -33.28
#